data_8677072d905906ef53e39755456822a8
#
_entry.id   8677072d905906ef53e39755456822a8
#
_cell.length_a   1.000
_cell.length_b   1.000
_cell.length_c   1.000
_cell.angle_alpha   90.00
_cell.angle_beta   90.00
_cell.angle_gamma   90.00
#
_symmetry.space_group_name_H-M   'P 1'
#
loop_
_entity.id
_entity.type
_entity.pdbx_description
1 polymer ?
#
loop_
_entity_poly.entity_id
_entity_poly.type
_entity_poly.pdbx_seq_one_letter_code
_entity_poly.pdbx_strand_id
1 'polypeptide(L)'
;ASIPATFEYDEAAQTLTINGQGSYMGLPKAINGAEISSLGDVPGSIVYNAYEQEDGSMLVTVEAGAGVWWNYRFIKTAEPPPPSPFQGTWVMAPEAGSLGVGPAEFDVSWWSGDDGVIALRDCYYDDEYIFNPDGSFRIEYQGETWLEPWQSGGGEECGAPVAPHDSSVPGSWSHDQDAGTLTISGEGSFVGLPKAINGAEISSMADVPASIIYNA
;
A
#
# COMPACT_ATOMS: atom_id res chain seq x y z
N ALA A 1 15.38 11.48 11.04
CA ALA A 1 14.06 12.01 11.40
C ALA A 1 13.73 13.12 10.39
N SER A 2 12.53 13.11 9.79
CA SER A 2 12.06 14.22 8.97
C SER A 2 11.70 15.40 9.88
N ILE A 3 12.09 16.61 9.49
CA ILE A 3 11.71 17.83 10.19
C ILE A 3 10.34 18.24 9.67
N PRO A 4 9.32 18.47 10.52
CA PRO A 4 8.04 18.98 10.09
C PRO A 4 8.21 20.31 9.37
N ALA A 5 7.68 20.43 8.16
CA ALA A 5 7.68 21.67 7.38
C ALA A 5 6.25 21.99 6.96
N THR A 6 5.97 23.29 6.82
CA THR A 6 4.74 23.78 6.23
C THR A 6 5.05 24.71 5.06
N PHE A 7 4.08 24.93 4.20
CA PHE A 7 4.21 25.91 3.14
C PHE A 7 2.99 26.85 3.11
N GLU A 8 3.21 28.02 2.59
CA GLU A 8 2.18 29.04 2.31
C GLU A 8 2.41 29.59 0.91
N TYR A 9 1.35 29.71 0.12
CA TYR A 9 1.41 30.30 -1.21
C TYR A 9 0.53 31.53 -1.28
N ASP A 10 1.13 32.67 -1.66
CA ASP A 10 0.43 33.91 -1.95
C ASP A 10 0.32 34.06 -3.49
N GLU A 11 -0.89 33.83 -3.99
CA GLU A 11 -1.18 33.87 -5.43
C GLU A 11 -1.00 35.29 -6.00
N ALA A 12 -1.36 36.33 -5.22
CA ALA A 12 -1.26 37.74 -5.66
C ALA A 12 0.19 38.19 -5.76
N ALA A 13 1.03 37.78 -4.82
CA ALA A 13 2.45 38.07 -4.81
C ALA A 13 3.27 37.07 -5.62
N GLN A 14 2.70 35.91 -6.02
CA GLN A 14 3.38 34.77 -6.63
C GLN A 14 4.58 34.30 -5.80
N THR A 15 4.39 34.21 -4.49
CA THR A 15 5.42 33.78 -3.55
C THR A 15 5.04 32.50 -2.84
N LEU A 16 6.01 31.60 -2.70
CA LEU A 16 5.92 30.36 -1.94
C LEU A 16 6.87 30.44 -0.74
N THR A 17 6.32 30.43 0.46
CA THR A 17 7.11 30.38 1.68
C THR A 17 7.18 28.95 2.20
N ILE A 18 8.39 28.45 2.39
CA ILE A 18 8.65 27.16 3.06
C ILE A 18 9.08 27.45 4.49
N ASN A 19 8.32 26.95 5.46
CA ASN A 19 8.58 27.12 6.90
C ASN A 19 9.07 25.80 7.49
N GLY A 20 10.18 25.85 8.20
CA GLY A 20 10.82 24.72 8.86
C GLY A 20 12.34 24.78 8.71
N GLN A 21 13.06 24.76 9.81
CA GLN A 21 14.52 24.84 9.79
C GLN A 21 15.09 23.68 8.97
N GLY A 22 15.88 23.98 7.93
CA GLY A 22 16.46 22.99 7.04
C GLY A 22 15.53 22.49 5.93
N SER A 23 14.34 23.06 5.79
CA SER A 23 13.43 22.79 4.67
C SER A 23 13.66 23.79 3.54
N TYR A 24 13.73 23.27 2.31
CA TYR A 24 14.06 24.10 1.13
C TYR A 24 13.51 23.47 -0.15
N MET A 25 13.48 24.26 -1.23
CA MET A 25 13.30 23.77 -2.59
C MET A 25 14.58 23.97 -3.39
N GLY A 26 14.96 22.99 -4.20
CA GLY A 26 16.17 23.04 -4.99
C GLY A 26 17.43 22.73 -4.17
N LEU A 27 18.34 23.68 -4.01
CA LEU A 27 19.59 23.50 -3.29
C LEU A 27 19.56 24.14 -1.89
N PRO A 28 20.04 23.44 -0.85
CA PRO A 28 19.95 23.90 0.54
C PRO A 28 20.76 25.17 0.81
N LYS A 29 21.72 25.50 -0.04
CA LYS A 29 22.57 26.67 0.15
C LYS A 29 21.95 28.00 -0.27
N ALA A 30 20.93 27.99 -1.14
CA ALA A 30 20.31 29.17 -1.68
C ALA A 30 19.17 29.64 -0.77
N ILE A 31 19.39 30.76 -0.09
CA ILE A 31 18.41 31.40 0.81
C ILE A 31 18.20 32.85 0.42
N ASN A 32 17.19 33.50 0.98
CA ASN A 32 16.93 34.90 0.70
C ASN A 32 18.11 35.80 1.09
N GLY A 33 18.70 36.44 0.08
CA GLY A 33 19.77 37.43 0.25
C GLY A 33 21.17 36.85 0.45
N ALA A 34 21.36 35.52 0.50
CA ALA A 34 22.66 34.90 0.71
C ALA A 34 22.75 33.46 0.17
N GLU A 35 23.97 32.99 0.02
CA GLU A 35 24.28 31.56 0.02
C GLU A 35 24.88 31.17 1.37
N ILE A 36 24.38 30.09 1.98
CA ILE A 36 24.91 29.60 3.25
C ILE A 36 26.04 28.59 3.03
N SER A 37 27.00 28.61 3.94
CA SER A 37 28.16 27.68 3.95
C SER A 37 28.31 26.92 5.26
N SER A 38 27.42 27.19 6.23
CA SER A 38 27.43 26.59 7.56
C SER A 38 26.03 26.17 7.98
N LEU A 39 25.92 25.07 8.72
CA LEU A 39 24.64 24.64 9.31
C LEU A 39 24.06 25.66 10.32
N GLY A 40 24.90 26.53 10.88
CA GLY A 40 24.46 27.59 11.79
C GLY A 40 23.69 28.71 11.10
N ASP A 41 23.80 28.82 9.79
CA ASP A 41 23.18 29.88 8.98
C ASP A 41 21.84 29.43 8.36
N VAL A 42 21.38 28.19 8.66
CA VAL A 42 20.15 27.64 8.10
C VAL A 42 18.94 28.38 8.65
N PRO A 43 18.14 29.05 7.79
CA PRO A 43 17.00 29.85 8.23
C PRO A 43 15.82 28.98 8.66
N GLY A 44 14.91 29.58 9.43
CA GLY A 44 13.63 28.97 9.80
C GLY A 44 12.59 28.97 8.67
N SER A 45 12.78 29.83 7.66
CA SER A 45 11.92 29.89 6.47
C SER A 45 12.67 30.46 5.27
N ILE A 46 12.22 30.12 4.07
CA ILE A 46 12.71 30.64 2.80
C ILE A 46 11.51 31.05 1.95
N VAL A 47 11.58 32.26 1.36
CA VAL A 47 10.55 32.74 0.44
C VAL A 47 11.08 32.65 -0.99
N TYR A 48 10.35 31.99 -1.82
CA TYR A 48 10.62 31.83 -3.25
C TYR A 48 9.62 32.60 -4.07
N ASN A 49 10.00 33.13 -5.23
CA ASN A 49 9.01 33.42 -6.26
C ASN A 49 8.62 32.09 -6.93
N ALA A 50 7.33 31.88 -7.18
CA ALA A 50 6.83 30.63 -7.73
C ALA A 50 5.79 30.91 -8.82
N TYR A 51 6.04 30.40 -10.03
CA TYR A 51 5.26 30.65 -11.23
C TYR A 51 4.83 29.34 -11.86
N GLU A 52 3.53 29.11 -11.97
CA GLU A 52 3.01 28.01 -12.79
C GLU A 52 3.21 28.34 -14.28
N GLN A 53 3.67 27.37 -15.04
CA GLN A 53 3.90 27.48 -16.48
C GLN A 53 2.75 26.85 -17.26
N GLU A 54 2.55 27.27 -18.51
CA GLU A 54 1.49 26.74 -19.41
C GLU A 54 1.58 25.21 -19.61
N ASP A 55 2.77 24.62 -19.46
CA ASP A 55 2.99 23.18 -19.59
C ASP A 55 2.78 22.41 -18.27
N GLY A 56 2.25 23.05 -17.23
CA GLY A 56 2.03 22.46 -15.91
C GLY A 56 3.29 22.32 -15.06
N SER A 57 4.45 22.80 -15.53
CA SER A 57 5.66 22.87 -14.71
C SER A 57 5.60 24.11 -13.80
N MET A 58 6.42 24.11 -12.74
CA MET A 58 6.58 25.23 -11.81
C MET A 58 8.00 25.75 -11.89
N LEU A 59 8.13 27.05 -12.16
CA LEU A 59 9.39 27.76 -12.06
C LEU A 59 9.49 28.41 -10.68
N VAL A 60 10.51 28.06 -9.91
CA VAL A 60 10.76 28.56 -8.56
C VAL A 60 12.11 29.28 -8.54
N THR A 61 12.13 30.50 -8.01
CA THR A 61 13.37 31.29 -7.98
C THR A 61 13.62 31.89 -6.60
N VAL A 62 14.88 32.05 -6.24
CA VAL A 62 15.31 32.76 -5.01
C VAL A 62 16.51 33.63 -5.29
N GLU A 63 16.48 34.88 -4.82
CA GLU A 63 17.64 35.76 -4.87
C GLU A 63 18.55 35.50 -3.67
N ALA A 64 19.71 34.91 -3.95
CA ALA A 64 20.70 34.53 -2.94
C ALA A 64 21.86 35.55 -2.81
N GLY A 65 21.54 36.80 -3.07
CA GLY A 65 22.49 37.93 -3.03
C GLY A 65 22.21 38.88 -4.17
N ALA A 66 22.71 40.11 -4.09
CA ALA A 66 22.41 41.17 -5.05
C ALA A 66 22.72 40.73 -6.51
N GLY A 67 21.66 40.44 -7.27
CA GLY A 67 21.75 39.99 -8.66
C GLY A 67 22.14 38.53 -8.84
N VAL A 68 22.19 37.74 -7.77
CA VAL A 68 22.47 36.29 -7.84
C VAL A 68 21.17 35.53 -7.65
N TRP A 69 20.67 34.92 -8.73
CA TRP A 69 19.41 34.22 -8.74
C TRP A 69 19.62 32.72 -8.96
N TRP A 70 19.00 31.91 -8.10
CA TRP A 70 18.86 30.48 -8.30
C TRP A 70 17.48 30.21 -8.89
N ASN A 71 17.46 29.46 -10.01
CA ASN A 71 16.26 29.14 -10.75
C ASN A 71 16.09 27.64 -10.81
N TYR A 72 14.93 27.15 -10.44
CA TYR A 72 14.59 25.73 -10.41
C TYR A 72 13.31 25.51 -11.19
N ARG A 73 13.30 24.55 -12.10
CA ARG A 73 12.10 24.12 -12.78
C ARG A 73 11.70 22.76 -12.26
N PHE A 74 10.50 22.66 -11.69
CA PHE A 74 9.91 21.43 -11.20
C PHE A 74 8.83 20.96 -12.16
N ILE A 75 8.73 19.65 -12.36
CA ILE A 75 7.61 19.01 -13.03
C ILE A 75 6.83 18.21 -11.98
N LYS A 76 5.50 18.17 -12.10
CA LYS A 76 4.72 17.23 -11.30
C LYS A 76 5.18 15.81 -11.65
N THR A 77 5.48 15.03 -10.65
CA THR A 77 5.45 13.57 -10.84
C THR A 77 4.03 13.17 -11.17
N ALA A 78 3.84 12.07 -11.89
CA ALA A 78 2.50 11.54 -12.09
C ALA A 78 1.77 11.50 -10.75
N GLU A 79 0.53 11.99 -10.73
CA GLU A 79 -0.30 11.88 -9.54
C GLU A 79 -0.37 10.39 -9.18
N PRO A 80 -0.15 10.01 -7.92
CA PRO A 80 -0.33 8.62 -7.54
C PRO A 80 -1.75 8.20 -7.99
N PRO A 81 -1.92 7.01 -8.55
CA PRO A 81 -3.25 6.54 -8.91
C PRO A 81 -4.17 6.68 -7.69
N PRO A 82 -5.46 6.96 -7.89
CA PRO A 82 -6.40 7.02 -6.80
C PRO A 82 -6.29 5.73 -5.98
N PRO A 83 -6.45 5.80 -4.64
CA PRO A 83 -6.33 4.62 -3.80
C PRO A 83 -7.28 3.54 -4.32
N SER A 84 -6.76 2.33 -4.53
CA SER A 84 -7.57 1.18 -4.92
C SER A 84 -8.66 0.93 -3.88
N PRO A 85 -9.87 0.51 -4.28
CA PRO A 85 -10.93 0.15 -3.34
C PRO A 85 -10.54 -1.01 -2.41
N PHE A 86 -9.51 -1.80 -2.75
CA PHE A 86 -9.00 -2.90 -1.91
C PHE A 86 -8.04 -2.45 -0.82
N GLN A 87 -7.50 -1.24 -0.90
CA GLN A 87 -6.60 -0.72 0.13
C GLN A 87 -7.27 -0.69 1.50
N GLY A 88 -6.61 -1.25 2.52
CA GLY A 88 -7.11 -1.32 3.88
C GLY A 88 -6.93 -2.69 4.51
N THR A 89 -7.60 -2.90 5.62
CA THR A 89 -7.63 -4.17 6.34
C THR A 89 -9.01 -4.82 6.19
N TRP A 90 -9.03 -6.07 5.81
CA TRP A 90 -10.23 -6.84 5.53
C TRP A 90 -10.23 -8.14 6.34
N VAL A 91 -11.41 -8.57 6.75
CA VAL A 91 -11.67 -9.87 7.35
C VAL A 91 -12.77 -10.59 6.58
N MET A 92 -12.82 -11.91 6.65
CA MET A 92 -13.97 -12.64 6.13
C MET A 92 -15.22 -12.25 6.92
N ALA A 93 -16.36 -12.02 6.21
CA ALA A 93 -17.62 -11.73 6.87
C ALA A 93 -18.07 -12.95 7.69
N PRO A 94 -18.29 -12.85 9.01
CA PRO A 94 -18.70 -13.98 9.84
C PRO A 94 -20.20 -14.22 9.72
N GLU A 95 -20.66 -14.52 8.50
CA GLU A 95 -22.07 -14.75 8.17
C GLU A 95 -22.23 -15.93 7.22
N ALA A 96 -23.35 -16.64 7.33
CA ALA A 96 -23.65 -17.78 6.47
C ALA A 96 -23.60 -17.38 4.98
N GLY A 97 -22.92 -18.17 4.18
CA GLY A 97 -22.73 -17.92 2.75
C GLY A 97 -21.51 -17.09 2.37
N SER A 98 -20.76 -16.55 3.32
CA SER A 98 -19.53 -15.79 3.04
C SER A 98 -18.41 -16.63 2.48
N LEU A 99 -18.41 -17.93 2.74
CA LEU A 99 -17.52 -18.94 2.18
C LEU A 99 -18.35 -19.97 1.44
N GLY A 100 -18.07 -20.22 0.17
CA GLY A 100 -18.82 -21.17 -0.62
C GLY A 100 -18.09 -21.64 -1.87
N VAL A 101 -18.60 -22.70 -2.47
CA VAL A 101 -18.06 -23.33 -3.69
C VAL A 101 -19.20 -23.61 -4.67
N GLY A 102 -18.96 -23.32 -5.95
CA GLY A 102 -19.95 -23.54 -6.99
C GLY A 102 -19.32 -23.67 -8.38
N PRO A 103 -20.14 -23.94 -9.41
CA PRO A 103 -19.68 -24.14 -10.78
C PRO A 103 -19.36 -22.84 -11.54
N ALA A 104 -19.66 -21.69 -10.97
CA ALA A 104 -19.46 -20.37 -11.58
C ALA A 104 -19.13 -19.35 -10.53
N GLU A 105 -18.65 -18.21 -10.97
CA GLU A 105 -18.39 -17.04 -10.15
C GLU A 105 -19.66 -16.60 -9.39
N PHE A 106 -19.54 -16.31 -8.10
CA PHE A 106 -20.62 -15.99 -7.16
C PHE A 106 -21.68 -17.10 -6.94
N ASP A 107 -21.47 -18.30 -7.51
CA ASP A 107 -22.33 -19.44 -7.28
C ASP A 107 -21.77 -20.30 -6.14
N VAL A 108 -22.55 -20.50 -5.09
CA VAL A 108 -22.18 -21.31 -3.93
C VAL A 108 -23.07 -22.56 -3.81
N SER A 109 -23.65 -23.03 -4.93
CA SER A 109 -24.65 -24.11 -4.96
C SER A 109 -24.10 -25.50 -4.64
N TRP A 110 -22.78 -25.74 -4.76
CA TRP A 110 -22.21 -27.02 -4.39
C TRP A 110 -21.99 -27.16 -2.90
N TRP A 111 -21.57 -26.07 -2.26
CA TRP A 111 -21.39 -26.01 -0.83
C TRP A 111 -21.38 -24.55 -0.37
N SER A 112 -21.92 -24.29 0.82
CA SER A 112 -21.91 -22.98 1.46
C SER A 112 -21.79 -23.15 2.96
N GLY A 113 -20.92 -22.37 3.58
CA GLY A 113 -20.76 -22.33 5.03
C GLY A 113 -22.02 -21.81 5.73
N ASP A 114 -22.46 -22.52 6.76
CA ASP A 114 -23.51 -22.09 7.67
C ASP A 114 -22.94 -21.56 9.00
N ASP A 115 -23.81 -21.19 9.94
CA ASP A 115 -23.39 -20.71 11.27
C ASP A 115 -22.54 -21.74 12.03
N GLY A 116 -22.74 -23.04 11.78
CA GLY A 116 -21.94 -24.11 12.37
C GLY A 116 -20.50 -24.13 11.81
N VAL A 117 -20.34 -23.87 10.52
CA VAL A 117 -19.03 -23.74 9.86
C VAL A 117 -18.30 -22.51 10.38
N ILE A 118 -19.00 -21.38 10.56
CA ILE A 118 -18.40 -20.15 11.11
C ILE A 118 -17.89 -20.42 12.52
N ALA A 119 -18.71 -21.03 13.37
CA ALA A 119 -18.31 -21.36 14.75
C ALA A 119 -17.16 -22.37 14.83
N LEU A 120 -17.07 -23.30 13.85
CA LEU A 120 -15.98 -24.30 13.76
C LEU A 120 -14.65 -23.67 13.29
N ARG A 121 -14.75 -22.65 12.43
CA ARG A 121 -13.61 -21.98 11.78
C ARG A 121 -13.42 -20.54 12.31
N ASP A 122 -13.75 -20.26 13.56
CA ASP A 122 -13.67 -18.92 14.14
C ASP A 122 -12.27 -18.32 14.01
N CYS A 123 -11.22 -19.14 14.13
CA CYS A 123 -9.82 -18.77 13.90
C CYS A 123 -9.47 -18.31 12.46
N TYR A 124 -10.34 -18.59 11.49
CA TYR A 124 -10.19 -18.15 10.10
C TYR A 124 -10.94 -16.84 9.84
N TYR A 125 -12.03 -16.61 10.56
CA TYR A 125 -12.86 -15.43 10.38
C TYR A 125 -12.30 -14.19 11.08
N ASP A 126 -11.28 -14.32 11.93
CA ASP A 126 -10.56 -13.21 12.56
C ASP A 126 -9.20 -12.90 11.90
N ASP A 127 -8.81 -13.67 10.86
CA ASP A 127 -7.63 -13.37 10.05
C ASP A 127 -7.78 -12.04 9.31
N GLU A 128 -6.79 -11.15 9.43
CA GLU A 128 -6.78 -9.84 8.79
C GLU A 128 -5.93 -9.85 7.52
N TYR A 129 -6.53 -9.50 6.39
CA TYR A 129 -5.87 -9.32 5.10
C TYR A 129 -5.53 -7.85 4.91
N ILE A 130 -4.25 -7.48 4.93
CA ILE A 130 -3.80 -6.09 4.97
C ILE A 130 -3.18 -5.68 3.65
N PHE A 131 -3.84 -4.77 2.95
CA PHE A 131 -3.44 -4.18 1.68
C PHE A 131 -2.89 -2.78 1.91
N ASN A 132 -1.57 -2.63 1.99
CA ASN A 132 -0.95 -1.35 2.26
C ASN A 132 -0.89 -0.44 1.03
N PRO A 133 -0.88 0.91 1.21
CA PRO A 133 -0.78 1.87 0.12
C PRO A 133 0.49 1.75 -0.73
N ASP A 134 1.55 1.17 -0.19
CA ASP A 134 2.83 0.95 -0.86
C ASP A 134 2.86 -0.31 -1.74
N GLY A 135 1.74 -1.04 -1.83
CA GLY A 135 1.62 -2.29 -2.57
C GLY A 135 2.09 -3.53 -1.78
N SER A 136 2.51 -3.38 -0.54
CA SER A 136 2.80 -4.55 0.30
C SER A 136 1.51 -5.20 0.80
N PHE A 137 1.56 -6.53 0.96
CA PHE A 137 0.45 -7.35 1.43
C PHE A 137 0.93 -8.29 2.54
N ARG A 138 0.09 -8.50 3.54
CA ARG A 138 0.29 -9.53 4.56
C ARG A 138 -1.03 -10.01 5.14
N ILE A 139 -1.00 -11.19 5.71
CA ILE A 139 -2.07 -11.69 6.56
C ILE A 139 -1.59 -11.58 8.01
N GLU A 140 -2.43 -11.01 8.89
CA GLU A 140 -2.18 -10.96 10.32
C GLU A 140 -3.14 -11.93 11.01
N TYR A 141 -2.57 -13.02 11.48
CA TYR A 141 -3.28 -14.07 12.19
C TYR A 141 -3.40 -13.69 13.67
N GLN A 142 -4.56 -13.93 14.25
CA GLN A 142 -4.78 -13.64 15.68
C GLN A 142 -4.25 -14.77 16.61
N GLY A 143 -3.27 -15.54 16.11
CA GLY A 143 -2.58 -16.63 16.80
C GLY A 143 -2.80 -17.97 16.14
N GLU A 144 -4.00 -18.25 15.65
CA GLU A 144 -4.35 -19.47 14.93
C GLU A 144 -5.08 -19.11 13.62
N THR A 145 -5.09 -20.01 12.67
CA THR A 145 -5.88 -19.94 11.43
C THR A 145 -6.40 -21.33 11.07
N TRP A 146 -7.28 -21.41 10.09
CA TRP A 146 -7.75 -22.71 9.59
C TRP A 146 -6.69 -23.39 8.74
N LEU A 147 -6.31 -24.59 9.15
CA LEU A 147 -5.31 -25.41 8.46
C LEU A 147 -5.97 -26.51 7.65
N GLU A 148 -5.49 -26.68 6.43
CA GLU A 148 -5.77 -27.83 5.58
C GLU A 148 -4.88 -29.01 5.99
N PRO A 149 -5.31 -30.27 5.78
CA PRO A 149 -4.53 -31.47 6.20
C PRO A 149 -3.11 -31.52 5.65
N TRP A 150 -2.89 -30.99 4.46
CA TRP A 150 -1.57 -30.97 3.82
C TRP A 150 -0.63 -29.92 4.40
N GLN A 151 -1.14 -28.93 5.17
CA GLN A 151 -0.34 -27.94 5.88
C GLN A 151 0.14 -28.47 7.22
N SER A 152 -0.75 -29.10 7.99
CA SER A 152 -0.45 -29.56 9.35
C SER A 152 0.00 -31.01 9.45
N GLY A 153 -0.35 -31.83 8.44
CA GLY A 153 -0.22 -33.29 8.50
C GLY A 153 -1.27 -33.97 9.39
N GLY A 154 -2.26 -33.20 9.88
CA GLY A 154 -3.38 -33.64 10.71
C GLY A 154 -4.70 -33.65 9.97
N GLY A 155 -5.76 -33.19 10.64
CA GLY A 155 -7.08 -32.93 10.06
C GLY A 155 -7.25 -31.48 9.63
N GLU A 156 -8.45 -31.13 9.16
CA GLU A 156 -8.88 -29.74 9.06
C GLU A 156 -9.18 -29.23 10.46
N GLU A 157 -8.41 -28.22 10.93
CA GLU A 157 -8.54 -27.70 12.29
C GLU A 157 -7.93 -26.31 12.42
N CYS A 158 -8.29 -25.58 13.49
CA CYS A 158 -7.58 -24.37 13.88
C CYS A 158 -6.19 -24.70 14.43
N GLY A 159 -5.18 -23.95 14.01
CA GLY A 159 -3.82 -24.11 14.48
C GLY A 159 -2.90 -22.95 14.09
N ALA A 160 -1.68 -22.99 14.64
CA ALA A 160 -0.69 -21.97 14.30
C ALA A 160 -0.38 -21.97 12.79
N PRO A 161 -0.29 -20.80 12.15
CA PRO A 161 0.05 -20.70 10.73
C PRO A 161 1.32 -21.43 10.38
N VAL A 162 1.36 -22.10 9.21
CA VAL A 162 2.46 -22.93 8.75
C VAL A 162 3.10 -22.32 7.50
N ALA A 163 4.42 -22.17 7.51
CA ALA A 163 5.17 -21.65 6.36
C ALA A 163 4.91 -22.48 5.07
N PRO A 164 4.78 -21.79 3.90
CA PRO A 164 4.93 -20.34 3.66
C PRO A 164 3.68 -19.50 3.94
N HIS A 165 2.58 -20.10 4.42
CA HIS A 165 1.30 -19.44 4.70
C HIS A 165 1.24 -18.77 6.09
N ASP A 166 2.38 -18.43 6.68
CA ASP A 166 2.53 -17.80 7.99
C ASP A 166 2.97 -16.33 7.90
N SER A 167 2.85 -15.72 6.71
CA SER A 167 3.33 -14.36 6.40
C SER A 167 4.83 -14.13 6.63
N SER A 168 5.64 -15.19 6.75
CA SER A 168 7.10 -15.09 6.83
C SER A 168 7.74 -14.66 5.51
N VAL A 169 7.08 -14.92 4.39
CA VAL A 169 7.48 -14.45 3.06
C VAL A 169 6.77 -13.13 2.77
N PRO A 170 7.50 -12.04 2.42
CA PRO A 170 6.87 -10.77 2.07
C PRO A 170 5.94 -10.90 0.89
N GLY A 171 4.68 -10.48 1.07
CA GLY A 171 3.67 -10.41 0.03
C GLY A 171 3.57 -9.03 -0.60
N SER A 172 3.01 -8.97 -1.80
CA SER A 172 2.63 -7.74 -2.47
C SER A 172 1.29 -7.90 -3.17
N TRP A 173 0.64 -6.78 -3.47
CA TRP A 173 -0.62 -6.76 -4.19
C TRP A 173 -0.63 -5.69 -5.27
N SER A 174 -1.43 -5.92 -6.30
CA SER A 174 -1.75 -4.93 -7.33
C SER A 174 -3.18 -5.11 -7.81
N HIS A 175 -3.83 -4.01 -8.15
CA HIS A 175 -5.17 -3.99 -8.73
C HIS A 175 -5.10 -3.39 -10.14
N ASP A 176 -5.54 -4.17 -11.12
CA ASP A 176 -5.75 -3.71 -12.49
C ASP A 176 -7.25 -3.43 -12.67
N GLN A 177 -7.62 -2.14 -12.60
CA GLN A 177 -9.00 -1.70 -12.70
C GLN A 177 -9.59 -1.95 -14.09
N ASP A 178 -8.77 -1.88 -15.14
CA ASP A 178 -9.23 -2.08 -16.51
C ASP A 178 -9.50 -3.56 -16.80
N ALA A 179 -8.67 -4.43 -16.24
CA ALA A 179 -8.86 -5.88 -16.34
C ALA A 179 -9.84 -6.44 -15.30
N GLY A 180 -10.19 -5.68 -14.24
CA GLY A 180 -11.00 -6.15 -13.12
C GLY A 180 -10.32 -7.28 -12.37
N THR A 181 -9.01 -7.13 -12.06
CA THR A 181 -8.23 -8.18 -11.39
C THR A 181 -7.43 -7.66 -10.21
N LEU A 182 -7.38 -8.45 -9.16
CA LEU A 182 -6.53 -8.29 -7.98
C LEU A 182 -5.47 -9.38 -7.99
N THR A 183 -4.20 -9.03 -8.07
CA THR A 183 -3.08 -9.96 -8.02
C THR A 183 -2.43 -9.90 -6.64
N ILE A 184 -2.31 -11.06 -5.99
CA ILE A 184 -1.53 -11.25 -4.76
C ILE A 184 -0.27 -12.02 -5.13
N SER A 185 0.90 -11.51 -4.78
CA SER A 185 2.21 -12.10 -5.08
C SER A 185 3.02 -12.31 -3.80
N GLY A 186 3.86 -13.33 -3.81
CA GLY A 186 4.62 -13.84 -2.67
C GLY A 186 4.21 -15.27 -2.36
N GLU A 187 5.17 -16.18 -2.27
CA GLU A 187 4.90 -17.59 -1.95
C GLU A 187 4.16 -17.67 -0.61
N GLY A 188 3.00 -18.34 -0.63
CA GLY A 188 2.15 -18.47 0.55
C GLY A 188 1.26 -17.26 0.86
N SER A 189 1.26 -16.21 0.03
CA SER A 189 0.32 -15.10 0.13
C SER A 189 -0.98 -15.41 -0.63
N PHE A 190 -2.13 -15.23 0.02
CA PHE A 190 -3.45 -15.54 -0.54
C PHE A 190 -4.53 -14.68 0.08
N VAL A 191 -5.74 -14.70 -0.50
CA VAL A 191 -6.97 -14.17 0.10
C VAL A 191 -7.99 -15.31 0.14
N GLY A 192 -8.63 -15.51 1.28
CA GLY A 192 -9.52 -16.64 1.50
C GLY A 192 -8.77 -17.92 1.91
N LEU A 193 -9.08 -19.06 1.32
CA LEU A 193 -8.43 -20.33 1.65
C LEU A 193 -7.17 -20.57 0.82
N PRO A 194 -6.05 -21.01 1.42
CA PRO A 194 -4.77 -21.18 0.73
C PRO A 194 -4.80 -22.28 -0.36
N LYS A 195 -5.77 -23.18 -0.33
CA LYS A 195 -5.91 -24.23 -1.33
C LYS A 195 -6.48 -23.76 -2.66
N ALA A 196 -7.23 -22.66 -2.69
CA ALA A 196 -7.89 -22.17 -3.89
C ALA A 196 -6.94 -21.30 -4.70
N ILE A 197 -6.44 -21.81 -5.81
CA ILE A 197 -5.54 -21.10 -6.73
C ILE A 197 -6.15 -21.02 -8.13
N ASN A 198 -5.50 -20.28 -9.04
CA ASN A 198 -5.99 -20.16 -10.41
C ASN A 198 -6.03 -21.51 -11.14
N GLY A 199 -7.24 -21.96 -11.45
CA GLY A 199 -7.51 -23.15 -12.24
C GLY A 199 -7.37 -24.48 -11.50
N ALA A 200 -7.09 -24.48 -10.20
CA ALA A 200 -6.93 -25.70 -9.39
C ALA A 200 -7.20 -25.48 -7.90
N GLU A 201 -7.34 -26.57 -7.18
CA GLU A 201 -7.09 -26.63 -5.74
C GLU A 201 -5.77 -27.37 -5.49
N ILE A 202 -4.95 -26.86 -4.57
CA ILE A 202 -3.72 -27.55 -4.17
C ILE A 202 -3.93 -28.40 -2.92
N SER A 203 -3.13 -29.43 -2.81
CA SER A 203 -3.13 -30.37 -1.67
C SER A 203 -1.72 -30.71 -1.18
N SER A 204 -0.73 -29.89 -1.57
CA SER A 204 0.68 -30.05 -1.21
C SER A 204 1.37 -28.71 -1.11
N MET A 205 2.28 -28.57 -0.16
CA MET A 205 3.15 -27.38 -0.04
C MET A 205 4.01 -27.14 -1.30
N ALA A 206 4.32 -28.18 -2.05
CA ALA A 206 5.13 -28.06 -3.28
C ALA A 206 4.37 -27.39 -4.44
N ASP A 207 3.04 -27.30 -4.34
CA ASP A 207 2.18 -26.71 -5.36
C ASP A 207 1.79 -25.26 -5.05
N VAL A 208 2.31 -24.66 -3.96
CA VAL A 208 2.04 -23.29 -3.57
C VAL A 208 2.55 -22.33 -4.65
N PRO A 209 1.69 -21.49 -5.24
CA PRO A 209 2.10 -20.62 -6.33
C PRO A 209 2.85 -19.37 -5.81
N ALA A 210 3.62 -18.75 -6.70
CA ALA A 210 4.26 -17.48 -6.43
C ALA A 210 3.27 -16.30 -6.50
N SER A 211 2.10 -16.48 -7.12
CA SER A 211 1.05 -15.46 -7.19
C SER A 211 -0.31 -16.08 -7.48
N ILE A 212 -1.37 -15.39 -7.06
CA ILE A 212 -2.77 -15.73 -7.33
C ILE A 212 -3.47 -14.50 -7.90
N ILE A 213 -4.29 -14.68 -8.94
CA ILE A 213 -5.08 -13.61 -9.56
C ILE A 213 -6.55 -13.85 -9.23
N TYR A 214 -7.19 -12.87 -8.62
CA TYR A 214 -8.61 -12.87 -8.30
C TYR A 214 -9.36 -11.94 -9.26
N ASN A 215 -10.59 -12.28 -9.62
CA ASN A 215 -11.53 -11.33 -10.24
C ASN A 215 -11.97 -10.31 -9.17
N ALA A 216 -12.07 -9.02 -9.55
CA ALA A 216 -12.22 -7.96 -8.57
C ALA A 216 -12.97 -6.73 -9.12
#